data_34aab3045377bcce6af9531249f4f090
#
_entry.id   34aab3045377bcce6af9531249f4f090
#
_cell.length_a   1.000
_cell.length_b   1.000
_cell.length_c   1.000
_cell.angle_alpha   90.00
_cell.angle_beta   90.00
_cell.angle_gamma   90.00
#
_symmetry.space_group_name_H-M   'P 1'
#
loop_
_entity.id
_entity.type
_entity.pdbx_description
1 polymer ?
#
loop_
_entity_poly.entity_id
_entity_poly.type
_entity_poly.pdbx_seq_one_letter_code
_entity_poly.pdbx_strand_id
1 'polypeptide(L)'
;MIAVAVLTGSLCGAAFADTNRIDQIRPDAPELAAHGDLPIGVRTLSVVNPGQIDILKVEEGQDLPRYDRPLTPEVWYPAADGTGAGGTYEGVQLRDGVTTVQLTGLAVRDAAPAAPAAPYPLLIISHGYPGNRFLMSHLGENLATKGYVVVSIDHTESTYDNRAAFGSTLVNRPLDQLFVLNAIDGMSKESGHFLSGLVDVSDTGIIGYSMGGYGAVIVAGGGVTQASTEYSWRAPAGTLQMHLAGSESHEALIDPRVKAAVAIGPWGMNTGFWDEDGMKGVRKPMLFIAGSDDDISGYENGVKALFEASVSTDRYLLTFHYANHNASAPMSAPAESWQPSEHLDFIPFDHYADAVWDTVRMNNITQYFITAFFGQYLKGDDELGTYLDLVEHSRDALHALEEDGTPKPEHNYWKGFPARTAKGLSLSRKGAGE
;
A
#
# COMPACT_ATOMS: atom_id res chain seq x y z
N MET A 1 0.74 37.46 60.02
CA MET A 1 -0.06 36.55 59.19
C MET A 1 0.26 36.89 57.77
N ILE A 2 1.09 36.06 57.15
CA ILE A 2 1.47 36.20 55.76
C ILE A 2 0.61 35.20 54.95
N ALA A 3 -0.24 35.72 54.10
CA ALA A 3 -1.08 34.90 53.21
C ALA A 3 -0.24 34.42 52.03
N VAL A 4 -0.04 33.13 51.88
CA VAL A 4 0.56 32.48 50.69
C VAL A 4 -0.57 32.22 49.72
N ALA A 5 -0.55 32.92 48.58
CA ALA A 5 -1.42 32.64 47.43
C ALA A 5 -0.82 31.48 46.67
N VAL A 6 -1.51 30.35 46.63
CA VAL A 6 -1.20 29.20 45.76
C VAL A 6 -1.82 29.50 44.39
N LEU A 7 -0.98 29.85 43.43
CA LEU A 7 -1.37 29.85 41.99
C LEU A 7 -1.42 28.40 41.47
N THR A 8 -2.62 27.85 41.33
CA THR A 8 -2.84 26.65 40.54
C THR A 8 -2.80 27.02 39.09
N GLY A 9 -1.65 26.83 38.44
CA GLY A 9 -1.53 26.91 36.99
C GLY A 9 -2.22 25.73 36.36
N SER A 10 -3.34 25.96 35.67
CA SER A 10 -3.90 25.03 34.71
C SER A 10 -2.89 24.91 33.55
N LEU A 11 -2.15 23.81 33.52
CA LEU A 11 -1.40 23.42 32.32
C LEU A 11 -2.42 23.02 31.25
N CYS A 12 -2.58 23.91 30.29
CA CYS A 12 -3.38 23.72 29.09
C CYS A 12 -2.92 22.48 28.32
N GLY A 13 -3.78 21.51 28.19
CA GLY A 13 -3.64 20.40 27.25
C GLY A 13 -3.82 20.89 25.80
N ALA A 14 -2.82 21.53 25.24
CA ALA A 14 -2.83 22.01 23.85
C ALA A 14 -1.51 21.70 23.11
N ALA A 15 -0.93 20.51 23.32
CA ALA A 15 0.37 20.17 22.72
C ALA A 15 0.41 18.81 22.00
N PHE A 16 -0.68 18.06 21.86
CA PHE A 16 -0.64 16.74 21.21
C PHE A 16 -1.26 16.68 19.79
N ALA A 17 -1.87 17.75 19.31
CA ALA A 17 -2.55 17.76 18.01
C ALA A 17 -1.61 17.71 16.79
N ASP A 18 -0.29 17.79 16.98
CA ASP A 18 0.69 17.89 15.88
C ASP A 18 1.70 16.72 15.83
N THR A 19 1.53 15.70 16.68
CA THR A 19 2.56 14.66 16.87
C THR A 19 2.45 13.47 15.92
N ASN A 20 1.26 13.10 15.44
CA ASN A 20 1.04 11.92 14.58
C ASN A 20 0.73 12.34 13.15
N ARG A 21 1.68 13.06 12.50
CA ARG A 21 1.52 13.51 11.12
C ARG A 21 1.88 12.40 10.14
N ILE A 22 0.99 12.20 9.15
CA ILE A 22 1.19 11.22 8.07
C ILE A 22 1.68 11.87 6.76
N ASP A 23 1.62 13.19 6.64
CA ASP A 23 1.90 13.96 5.44
C ASP A 23 3.34 14.53 5.38
N GLN A 24 4.26 13.92 6.10
CA GLN A 24 5.62 14.46 6.23
C GLN A 24 6.45 14.22 4.95
N ILE A 25 6.97 15.30 4.38
CA ILE A 25 7.98 15.28 3.32
C ILE A 25 9.27 15.85 3.86
N ARG A 26 10.34 15.06 3.84
CA ARG A 26 11.65 15.48 4.31
C ARG A 26 12.27 16.53 3.36
N PRO A 27 13.08 17.46 3.85
CA PRO A 27 13.77 18.45 2.99
C PRO A 27 14.72 17.81 1.97
N ASP A 28 15.19 16.60 2.20
CA ASP A 28 16.07 15.82 1.34
C ASP A 28 15.35 14.72 0.56
N ALA A 29 14.01 14.76 0.54
CA ALA A 29 13.20 13.81 -0.21
C ALA A 29 13.44 13.92 -1.73
N PRO A 30 13.27 12.82 -2.48
CA PRO A 30 13.34 12.89 -3.94
C PRO A 30 12.15 13.67 -4.52
N GLU A 31 12.34 14.27 -5.69
CA GLU A 31 11.42 15.21 -6.32
C GLU A 31 9.96 14.76 -6.35
N LEU A 32 9.69 13.55 -6.83
CA LEU A 32 8.32 13.04 -6.95
C LEU A 32 7.69 12.62 -5.60
N ALA A 33 8.42 12.68 -4.49
CA ALA A 33 7.86 12.48 -3.17
C ALA A 33 6.96 13.65 -2.73
N ALA A 34 7.19 14.84 -3.23
CA ALA A 34 6.39 16.01 -2.91
C ALA A 34 4.89 15.74 -3.15
N HIS A 35 4.04 16.39 -2.35
CA HIS A 35 2.61 16.40 -2.62
C HIS A 35 2.34 17.12 -3.94
N GLY A 36 1.27 16.71 -4.63
CA GLY A 36 0.74 17.46 -5.78
C GLY A 36 -0.04 18.70 -5.34
N ASP A 37 -0.55 19.45 -6.32
CA ASP A 37 -1.19 20.74 -6.10
C ASP A 37 -2.70 20.65 -5.79
N LEU A 38 -3.30 19.46 -5.90
CA LEU A 38 -4.72 19.30 -5.70
C LEU A 38 -5.10 19.27 -4.22
N PRO A 39 -6.09 20.06 -3.77
CA PRO A 39 -6.70 19.87 -2.47
C PRO A 39 -7.36 18.49 -2.43
N ILE A 40 -7.43 17.88 -1.24
CA ILE A 40 -7.96 16.53 -1.11
C ILE A 40 -9.02 16.42 -0.03
N GLY A 41 -9.99 15.56 -0.29
CA GLY A 41 -10.99 15.11 0.66
C GLY A 41 -10.80 13.66 1.05
N VAL A 42 -11.44 13.24 2.14
CA VAL A 42 -11.47 11.85 2.57
C VAL A 42 -12.87 11.47 3.05
N ARG A 43 -13.29 10.23 2.72
CA ARG A 43 -14.56 9.64 3.20
C ARG A 43 -14.38 8.19 3.57
N THR A 44 -15.06 7.78 4.63
CA THR A 44 -15.20 6.36 4.98
C THR A 44 -16.45 5.79 4.31
N LEU A 45 -16.31 4.65 3.65
CA LEU A 45 -17.43 3.90 3.08
C LEU A 45 -17.71 2.63 3.89
N SER A 46 -18.91 2.11 3.77
CA SER A 46 -19.29 0.79 4.25
C SER A 46 -19.90 0.02 3.08
N VAL A 47 -19.28 -1.09 2.71
CA VAL A 47 -19.73 -1.93 1.60
C VAL A 47 -19.88 -3.36 2.06
N VAL A 48 -20.78 -4.11 1.42
CA VAL A 48 -21.05 -5.51 1.77
C VAL A 48 -20.95 -6.37 0.51
N ASN A 49 -20.06 -7.36 0.54
CA ASN A 49 -19.92 -8.35 -0.53
C ASN A 49 -20.86 -9.53 -0.23
N PRO A 50 -21.98 -9.67 -0.94
CA PRO A 50 -23.01 -10.63 -0.57
C PRO A 50 -22.60 -12.07 -0.90
N GLY A 51 -23.03 -13.02 -0.08
CA GLY A 51 -22.96 -14.45 -0.35
C GLY A 51 -21.56 -15.03 -0.44
N GLN A 52 -20.55 -14.41 0.21
CA GLN A 52 -19.19 -14.92 0.24
C GLN A 52 -19.06 -16.18 1.09
N ILE A 53 -18.07 -17.03 0.82
CA ILE A 53 -17.80 -18.21 1.65
C ILE A 53 -17.31 -17.75 3.02
N ASP A 54 -17.97 -18.18 4.08
CA ASP A 54 -17.54 -17.98 5.46
C ASP A 54 -16.41 -18.98 5.81
N ILE A 55 -15.19 -18.61 5.46
CA ILE A 55 -14.00 -19.47 5.60
C ILE A 55 -13.81 -19.97 7.05
N LEU A 56 -14.24 -19.16 8.03
CA LEU A 56 -14.11 -19.50 9.45
C LEU A 56 -15.07 -20.61 9.90
N LYS A 57 -16.13 -20.85 9.13
CA LYS A 57 -17.16 -21.87 9.42
C LYS A 57 -17.15 -23.04 8.44
N VAL A 58 -16.15 -23.09 7.54
CA VAL A 58 -16.02 -24.23 6.61
C VAL A 58 -15.61 -25.48 7.38
N GLU A 59 -16.40 -26.55 7.21
CA GLU A 59 -16.15 -27.90 7.73
C GLU A 59 -15.95 -28.89 6.59
N GLU A 60 -15.02 -29.84 6.76
CA GLU A 60 -14.71 -30.85 5.76
C GLU A 60 -15.96 -31.72 5.48
N GLY A 61 -16.29 -31.88 4.20
CA GLY A 61 -17.43 -32.73 3.77
C GLY A 61 -18.82 -32.11 3.97
N GLN A 62 -18.90 -30.85 4.37
CA GLN A 62 -20.16 -30.12 4.48
C GLN A 62 -20.30 -29.10 3.33
N ASP A 63 -21.54 -28.64 3.10
CA ASP A 63 -21.78 -27.50 2.20
C ASP A 63 -21.04 -26.26 2.68
N LEU A 64 -20.51 -25.46 1.74
CA LEU A 64 -19.77 -24.25 2.07
C LEU A 64 -20.71 -23.18 2.65
N PRO A 65 -20.52 -22.78 3.92
CA PRO A 65 -21.34 -21.72 4.54
C PRO A 65 -21.10 -20.38 3.85
N ARG A 66 -22.14 -19.56 3.79
CA ARG A 66 -22.06 -18.25 3.15
C ARG A 66 -22.53 -17.15 4.09
N TYR A 67 -21.96 -15.97 3.90
CA TYR A 67 -22.34 -14.76 4.63
C TYR A 67 -22.16 -13.52 3.75
N ASP A 68 -22.76 -12.44 4.19
CA ASP A 68 -22.55 -11.14 3.59
C ASP A 68 -21.33 -10.48 4.24
N ARG A 69 -20.20 -10.42 3.50
CA ARG A 69 -18.91 -9.97 3.99
C ARG A 69 -18.83 -8.46 4.02
N PRO A 70 -18.79 -7.80 5.20
CA PRO A 70 -18.64 -6.36 5.28
C PRO A 70 -17.19 -5.95 5.04
N LEU A 71 -16.98 -4.80 4.39
CA LEU A 71 -15.68 -4.14 4.26
C LEU A 71 -15.83 -2.64 4.53
N THR A 72 -14.78 -2.02 5.07
CA THR A 72 -14.78 -0.59 5.37
C THR A 72 -13.63 0.10 4.62
N PRO A 73 -13.87 0.62 3.41
CA PRO A 73 -12.90 1.42 2.69
C PRO A 73 -12.79 2.84 3.22
N GLU A 74 -11.56 3.39 3.24
CA GLU A 74 -11.28 4.82 3.34
C GLU A 74 -10.91 5.34 1.97
N VAL A 75 -11.53 6.42 1.52
CA VAL A 75 -11.37 6.96 0.16
C VAL A 75 -10.80 8.37 0.22
N TRP A 76 -9.58 8.55 -0.29
CA TRP A 76 -8.99 9.86 -0.55
C TRP A 76 -9.24 10.25 -2.00
N TYR A 77 -9.57 11.51 -2.22
CA TYR A 77 -9.93 11.99 -3.56
C TYR A 77 -9.60 13.47 -3.73
N PRO A 78 -9.32 13.91 -4.96
CA PRO A 78 -9.22 15.33 -5.25
C PRO A 78 -10.52 16.05 -4.90
N ALA A 79 -10.41 17.13 -4.12
CA ALA A 79 -11.51 17.94 -3.64
C ALA A 79 -11.68 19.22 -4.48
N ALA A 80 -12.80 19.89 -4.29
CA ALA A 80 -13.10 21.15 -4.97
C ALA A 80 -12.06 22.24 -4.64
N ASP A 81 -11.79 23.12 -5.61
CA ASP A 81 -10.91 24.26 -5.43
C ASP A 81 -11.31 25.11 -4.22
N GLY A 82 -10.33 25.56 -3.46
CA GLY A 82 -10.53 26.32 -2.24
C GLY A 82 -10.80 25.48 -0.99
N THR A 83 -10.82 24.14 -1.08
CA THR A 83 -10.77 23.27 0.08
C THR A 83 -9.46 23.51 0.83
N GLY A 84 -9.54 23.86 2.12
CA GLY A 84 -8.36 24.04 2.97
C GLY A 84 -7.54 22.76 3.09
N ALA A 85 -6.33 22.89 3.61
CA ALA A 85 -5.55 21.73 4.01
C ALA A 85 -5.67 21.51 5.53
N GLY A 86 -5.47 20.27 5.96
CA GLY A 86 -5.45 19.89 7.36
C GLY A 86 -6.74 19.20 7.80
N GLY A 87 -6.62 17.95 8.12
CA GLY A 87 -7.68 17.12 8.66
C GLY A 87 -7.14 16.13 9.67
N THR A 88 -8.05 15.48 10.37
CA THR A 88 -7.74 14.49 11.38
C THR A 88 -8.46 13.17 11.08
N TYR A 89 -7.83 12.09 11.50
CA TYR A 89 -8.38 10.73 11.47
C TYR A 89 -8.52 10.27 12.92
N GLU A 90 -9.77 10.17 13.35
CA GLU A 90 -10.11 9.84 14.73
C GLU A 90 -10.24 8.32 14.92
N GLY A 91 -9.89 7.84 16.12
CA GLY A 91 -10.11 6.46 16.53
C GLY A 91 -9.30 5.43 15.71
N VAL A 92 -8.13 5.81 15.21
CA VAL A 92 -7.25 4.91 14.44
C VAL A 92 -6.63 3.91 15.43
N GLN A 93 -6.93 2.64 15.25
CA GLN A 93 -6.37 1.58 16.08
C GLN A 93 -4.90 1.32 15.77
N LEU A 94 -4.11 1.09 16.80
CA LEU A 94 -2.73 0.65 16.70
C LEU A 94 -2.62 -0.88 16.64
N ARG A 95 -1.38 -1.34 16.45
CA ARG A 95 -1.03 -2.76 16.29
C ARG A 95 -1.51 -3.67 17.41
N ASP A 96 -1.71 -3.15 18.62
CA ASP A 96 -2.20 -3.90 19.75
C ASP A 96 -3.72 -4.18 19.73
N GLY A 97 -4.47 -3.54 18.83
CA GLY A 97 -5.90 -3.74 18.63
C GLY A 97 -6.80 -3.09 19.70
N VAL A 98 -6.22 -2.35 20.64
CA VAL A 98 -6.96 -1.69 21.72
C VAL A 98 -6.64 -0.20 21.88
N THR A 99 -5.39 0.19 21.64
CA THR A 99 -4.99 1.61 21.66
C THR A 99 -5.51 2.30 20.41
N THR A 100 -6.16 3.44 20.59
CA THR A 100 -6.61 4.32 19.51
C THR A 100 -5.90 5.65 19.56
N VAL A 101 -5.60 6.19 18.38
CA VAL A 101 -4.91 7.47 18.23
C VAL A 101 -5.64 8.38 17.26
N GLN A 102 -5.28 9.65 17.29
CA GLN A 102 -5.62 10.62 16.26
C GLN A 102 -4.40 10.79 15.35
N LEU A 103 -4.61 10.67 14.02
CA LEU A 103 -3.63 11.05 13.03
C LEU A 103 -3.96 12.42 12.44
N THR A 104 -2.96 13.12 11.96
CA THR A 104 -3.09 14.44 11.30
C THR A 104 -2.51 14.37 9.89
N GLY A 105 -3.24 14.88 8.90
CA GLY A 105 -2.84 14.91 7.51
C GLY A 105 -3.38 16.12 6.75
N LEU A 106 -3.43 16.02 5.44
CA LEU A 106 -3.87 17.07 4.52
C LEU A 106 -5.36 16.98 4.17
N ALA A 107 -5.92 15.76 4.16
CA ALA A 107 -7.26 15.52 3.64
C ALA A 107 -8.35 16.06 4.57
N VAL A 108 -9.34 16.72 3.98
CA VAL A 108 -10.51 17.26 4.70
C VAL A 108 -11.65 16.25 4.67
N ARG A 109 -12.16 15.88 5.86
CA ARG A 109 -13.26 14.93 6.01
C ARG A 109 -14.51 15.47 5.28
N ASP A 110 -15.10 14.62 4.43
CA ASP A 110 -16.33 14.89 3.67
C ASP A 110 -16.30 16.13 2.76
N ALA A 111 -15.10 16.60 2.37
CA ALA A 111 -14.98 17.71 1.43
C ALA A 111 -15.77 17.48 0.14
N ALA A 112 -16.24 18.56 -0.49
CA ALA A 112 -16.85 18.48 -1.80
C ALA A 112 -15.82 17.92 -2.82
N PRO A 113 -16.20 16.96 -3.67
CA PRO A 113 -15.29 16.42 -4.67
C PRO A 113 -14.96 17.45 -5.75
N ALA A 114 -13.80 17.32 -6.38
CA ALA A 114 -13.47 18.08 -7.58
C ALA A 114 -14.45 17.76 -8.73
N ALA A 115 -14.52 18.67 -9.70
CA ALA A 115 -15.24 18.46 -10.96
C ALA A 115 -14.22 18.50 -12.11
N PRO A 116 -13.44 17.42 -12.31
CA PRO A 116 -12.34 17.43 -13.28
C PRO A 116 -12.86 17.39 -14.73
N ALA A 117 -12.04 17.85 -15.68
CA ALA A 117 -12.33 17.71 -17.11
C ALA A 117 -12.30 16.25 -17.60
N ALA A 118 -11.53 15.40 -16.93
CA ALA A 118 -11.48 13.94 -17.12
C ALA A 118 -11.38 13.26 -15.76
N PRO A 119 -12.06 12.12 -15.56
CA PRO A 119 -11.99 11.37 -14.29
C PRO A 119 -10.56 10.94 -13.95
N TYR A 120 -10.28 10.79 -12.65
CA TYR A 120 -8.98 10.36 -12.13
C TYR A 120 -8.86 8.83 -12.09
N PRO A 121 -7.69 8.25 -12.39
CA PRO A 121 -7.44 6.82 -12.20
C PRO A 121 -7.68 6.38 -10.75
N LEU A 122 -8.03 5.10 -10.59
CA LEU A 122 -8.26 4.47 -9.28
C LEU A 122 -7.01 3.77 -8.77
N LEU A 123 -6.69 3.96 -7.49
CA LEU A 123 -5.70 3.15 -6.77
C LEU A 123 -6.35 2.44 -5.58
N ILE A 124 -6.11 1.16 -5.43
CA ILE A 124 -6.60 0.36 -4.30
C ILE A 124 -5.42 -0.04 -3.43
N ILE A 125 -5.47 0.33 -2.15
CA ILE A 125 -4.47 -0.01 -1.13
C ILE A 125 -4.99 -1.17 -0.28
N SER A 126 -4.14 -2.19 -0.09
CA SER A 126 -4.42 -3.40 0.68
C SER A 126 -3.30 -3.62 1.70
N HIS A 127 -3.64 -3.54 2.99
CA HIS A 127 -2.70 -3.66 4.11
C HIS A 127 -2.20 -5.09 4.37
N GLY A 128 -1.19 -5.25 5.24
CA GLY A 128 -0.66 -6.53 5.70
C GLY A 128 -1.60 -7.33 6.62
N TYR A 129 -1.09 -8.36 7.31
CA TYR A 129 -1.83 -9.15 8.28
C TYR A 129 -1.12 -9.18 9.64
N PRO A 130 -1.79 -8.64 10.69
CA PRO A 130 -2.94 -7.76 10.61
C PRO A 130 -2.55 -6.32 10.24
N GLY A 131 -3.52 -5.54 9.82
CA GLY A 131 -3.36 -4.13 9.51
C GLY A 131 -4.66 -3.36 9.65
N ASN A 132 -4.73 -2.16 9.11
CA ASN A 132 -5.96 -1.42 8.90
C ASN A 132 -5.85 -0.46 7.71
N ARG A 133 -6.96 0.13 7.30
CA ARG A 133 -7.05 1.06 6.18
C ARG A 133 -6.17 2.31 6.31
N PHE A 134 -5.69 2.63 7.52
CA PHE A 134 -4.83 3.79 7.79
C PHE A 134 -3.34 3.49 7.74
N LEU A 135 -2.94 2.21 7.70
CA LEU A 135 -1.52 1.82 7.77
C LEU A 135 -0.65 2.51 6.72
N MET A 136 -1.20 2.70 5.50
CA MET A 136 -0.53 3.37 4.39
C MET A 136 -1.21 4.69 4.01
N SER A 137 -1.82 5.40 4.97
CA SER A 137 -2.54 6.66 4.74
C SER A 137 -1.68 7.77 4.14
N HIS A 138 -0.37 7.80 4.44
CA HIS A 138 0.60 8.71 3.82
C HIS A 138 0.66 8.56 2.28
N LEU A 139 0.53 7.33 1.75
CA LEU A 139 0.40 7.09 0.30
C LEU A 139 -0.98 7.53 -0.20
N GLY A 140 -2.03 7.26 0.56
CA GLY A 140 -3.39 7.66 0.22
C GLY A 140 -3.50 9.16 -0.04
N GLU A 141 -3.02 9.99 0.90
CA GLU A 141 -3.01 11.45 0.74
C GLU A 141 -2.09 11.92 -0.39
N ASN A 142 -0.85 11.42 -0.41
CA ASN A 142 0.14 11.87 -1.38
C ASN A 142 -0.33 11.63 -2.83
N LEU A 143 -0.86 10.43 -3.12
CA LEU A 143 -1.33 10.08 -4.45
C LEU A 143 -2.63 10.82 -4.82
N ALA A 144 -3.52 11.06 -3.86
CA ALA A 144 -4.73 11.85 -4.11
C ALA A 144 -4.40 13.30 -4.49
N THR A 145 -3.38 13.94 -3.86
CA THR A 145 -2.93 15.29 -4.26
C THR A 145 -2.39 15.34 -5.69
N LYS A 146 -2.00 14.19 -6.27
CA LYS A 146 -1.46 14.03 -7.63
C LYS A 146 -2.52 13.60 -8.65
N GLY A 147 -3.81 13.64 -8.29
CA GLY A 147 -4.90 13.31 -9.20
C GLY A 147 -5.10 11.80 -9.38
N TYR A 148 -5.26 11.11 -8.26
CA TYR A 148 -5.80 9.75 -8.16
C TYR A 148 -6.97 9.73 -7.18
N VAL A 149 -7.93 8.85 -7.39
CA VAL A 149 -8.84 8.42 -6.32
C VAL A 149 -8.21 7.20 -5.67
N VAL A 150 -7.98 7.26 -4.36
CA VAL A 150 -7.26 6.21 -3.62
C VAL A 150 -8.17 5.57 -2.59
N VAL A 151 -8.30 4.26 -2.60
CA VAL A 151 -9.19 3.49 -1.73
C VAL A 151 -8.38 2.50 -0.92
N SER A 152 -8.33 2.65 0.40
CA SER A 152 -7.67 1.71 1.31
C SER A 152 -8.70 0.89 2.07
N ILE A 153 -8.51 -0.43 2.13
CA ILE A 153 -9.51 -1.39 2.61
C ILE A 153 -9.19 -1.84 4.04
N ASP A 154 -10.18 -1.81 4.96
CA ASP A 154 -10.16 -2.70 6.12
C ASP A 154 -10.66 -4.07 5.67
N HIS A 155 -9.75 -5.04 5.63
CA HIS A 155 -10.10 -6.42 5.30
C HIS A 155 -10.67 -7.12 6.54
N THR A 156 -11.94 -7.42 6.53
CA THR A 156 -12.61 -8.15 7.61
C THR A 156 -11.83 -9.42 7.96
N GLU A 157 -11.71 -9.73 9.25
CA GLU A 157 -10.95 -10.87 9.79
C GLU A 157 -9.41 -10.74 9.68
N SER A 158 -8.92 -9.58 9.28
CA SER A 158 -7.49 -9.31 9.05
C SER A 158 -7.04 -7.95 9.63
N THR A 159 -7.86 -7.33 10.47
CA THR A 159 -7.56 -6.05 11.14
C THR A 159 -6.91 -6.26 12.51
N TYR A 160 -6.47 -5.19 13.16
CA TYR A 160 -5.84 -5.27 14.48
C TYR A 160 -6.78 -5.75 15.57
N ASP A 161 -8.06 -5.38 15.49
CA ASP A 161 -9.13 -5.74 16.45
C ASP A 161 -9.94 -6.98 16.01
N ASN A 162 -9.87 -7.35 14.75
CA ASN A 162 -10.59 -8.51 14.20
C ASN A 162 -9.62 -9.43 13.44
N ARG A 163 -8.69 -10.03 14.18
CA ARG A 163 -7.69 -10.95 13.66
C ARG A 163 -8.19 -12.39 13.77
N ALA A 164 -8.57 -12.96 12.66
CA ALA A 164 -9.06 -14.33 12.58
C ALA A 164 -8.03 -15.30 11.99
N ALA A 165 -8.46 -16.50 11.68
CA ALA A 165 -7.62 -17.54 11.09
C ALA A 165 -7.00 -17.09 9.75
N PHE A 166 -5.71 -17.35 9.58
CA PHE A 166 -4.94 -16.93 8.40
C PHE A 166 -5.51 -17.49 7.08
N GLY A 167 -6.15 -18.67 7.11
CA GLY A 167 -6.82 -19.25 5.94
C GLY A 167 -7.89 -18.34 5.32
N SER A 168 -8.63 -17.55 6.13
CA SER A 168 -9.57 -16.56 5.60
C SER A 168 -8.85 -15.47 4.79
N THR A 169 -7.72 -14.98 5.29
CA THR A 169 -6.91 -13.97 4.58
C THR A 169 -6.38 -14.51 3.26
N LEU A 170 -5.92 -15.77 3.21
CA LEU A 170 -5.41 -16.38 1.98
C LEU A 170 -6.46 -16.43 0.86
N VAL A 171 -7.71 -16.71 1.21
CA VAL A 171 -8.81 -16.78 0.23
C VAL A 171 -9.33 -15.40 -0.13
N ASN A 172 -9.61 -14.57 0.88
CA ASN A 172 -10.42 -13.37 0.69
C ASN A 172 -9.60 -12.15 0.21
N ARG A 173 -8.28 -12.10 0.43
CA ARG A 173 -7.50 -10.91 0.14
C ARG A 173 -7.60 -10.43 -1.32
N PRO A 174 -7.38 -11.28 -2.36
CA PRO A 174 -7.56 -10.85 -3.74
C PRO A 174 -9.04 -10.60 -4.09
N LEU A 175 -9.97 -11.36 -3.48
CA LEU A 175 -11.40 -11.17 -3.71
C LEU A 175 -11.89 -9.81 -3.20
N ASP A 176 -11.44 -9.40 -2.02
CA ASP A 176 -11.80 -8.10 -1.43
C ASP A 176 -11.28 -6.93 -2.30
N GLN A 177 -10.06 -7.05 -2.86
CA GLN A 177 -9.49 -6.05 -3.78
C GLN A 177 -10.37 -5.87 -5.02
N LEU A 178 -10.78 -6.96 -5.66
CA LEU A 178 -11.65 -6.92 -6.84
C LEU A 178 -13.08 -6.53 -6.51
N PHE A 179 -13.60 -6.93 -5.36
CA PHE A 179 -14.92 -6.52 -4.92
C PHE A 179 -14.98 -4.99 -4.72
N VAL A 180 -13.97 -4.41 -4.07
CA VAL A 180 -13.92 -2.95 -3.87
C VAL A 180 -13.81 -2.22 -5.20
N LEU A 181 -13.03 -2.73 -6.17
CA LEU A 181 -13.03 -2.20 -7.54
C LEU A 181 -14.46 -2.17 -8.13
N ASN A 182 -15.21 -3.27 -8.00
CA ASN A 182 -16.58 -3.35 -8.49
C ASN A 182 -17.55 -2.42 -7.75
N ALA A 183 -17.38 -2.28 -6.43
CA ALA A 183 -18.21 -1.38 -5.63
C ALA A 183 -17.98 0.09 -6.02
N ILE A 184 -16.71 0.49 -6.19
CA ILE A 184 -16.37 1.85 -6.65
C ILE A 184 -16.90 2.10 -8.06
N ASP A 185 -16.79 1.13 -8.97
CA ASP A 185 -17.37 1.21 -10.31
C ASP A 185 -18.90 1.42 -10.28
N GLY A 186 -19.60 0.66 -9.44
CA GLY A 186 -21.04 0.86 -9.22
C GLY A 186 -21.37 2.27 -8.74
N MET A 187 -20.71 2.72 -7.67
CA MET A 187 -20.91 4.04 -7.06
C MET A 187 -20.58 5.19 -8.03
N SER A 188 -19.57 5.02 -8.89
CA SER A 188 -19.18 6.03 -9.87
C SER A 188 -20.27 6.29 -10.94
N LYS A 189 -21.16 5.33 -11.15
CA LYS A 189 -22.28 5.38 -12.08
C LYS A 189 -23.58 5.89 -11.45
N GLU A 190 -23.64 5.99 -10.13
CA GLU A 190 -24.82 6.48 -9.41
C GLU A 190 -24.88 8.01 -9.49
N SER A 191 -25.97 8.53 -10.06
CA SER A 191 -26.18 9.99 -10.11
C SER A 191 -26.29 10.58 -8.70
N GLY A 192 -25.47 11.58 -8.41
CA GLY A 192 -25.42 12.26 -7.12
C GLY A 192 -24.50 11.62 -6.08
N HIS A 193 -23.91 10.46 -6.37
CA HIS A 193 -22.81 9.93 -5.54
C HIS A 193 -21.56 10.78 -5.72
N PHE A 194 -20.76 10.98 -4.67
CA PHE A 194 -19.57 11.86 -4.73
C PHE A 194 -18.49 11.36 -5.71
N LEU A 195 -18.50 10.07 -6.05
CA LEU A 195 -17.60 9.47 -7.04
C LEU A 195 -18.08 9.62 -8.48
N SER A 196 -19.32 10.07 -8.69
CA SER A 196 -19.89 10.20 -10.04
C SER A 196 -19.13 11.22 -10.87
N GLY A 197 -18.53 10.77 -11.98
CA GLY A 197 -17.69 11.61 -12.84
C GLY A 197 -16.32 11.97 -12.27
N LEU A 198 -15.96 11.47 -11.08
CA LEU A 198 -14.69 11.75 -10.42
C LEU A 198 -13.62 10.69 -10.72
N VAL A 199 -14.01 9.41 -10.81
CA VAL A 199 -13.08 8.27 -10.90
C VAL A 199 -13.24 7.50 -12.21
N ASP A 200 -12.12 7.17 -12.83
CA ASP A 200 -12.02 6.21 -13.93
C ASP A 200 -11.50 4.87 -13.42
N VAL A 201 -12.40 3.91 -13.29
CA VAL A 201 -12.06 2.55 -12.85
C VAL A 201 -11.46 1.70 -13.97
N SER A 202 -11.47 2.15 -15.23
CA SER A 202 -10.84 1.43 -16.35
C SER A 202 -9.31 1.46 -16.25
N ASP A 203 -8.77 2.45 -15.52
CA ASP A 203 -7.35 2.61 -15.23
C ASP A 203 -7.10 2.46 -13.73
N THR A 204 -7.12 1.20 -13.27
CA THR A 204 -6.94 0.85 -11.85
C THR A 204 -5.53 0.31 -11.58
N GLY A 205 -4.91 0.77 -10.50
CA GLY A 205 -3.70 0.20 -9.91
C GLY A 205 -3.97 -0.42 -8.53
N ILE A 206 -3.20 -1.45 -8.17
CA ILE A 206 -3.25 -2.08 -6.85
C ILE A 206 -1.93 -1.80 -6.11
N ILE A 207 -2.01 -1.41 -4.84
CA ILE A 207 -0.86 -1.30 -3.94
C ILE A 207 -1.11 -2.26 -2.78
N GLY A 208 -0.26 -3.26 -2.62
CA GLY A 208 -0.39 -4.24 -1.55
C GLY A 208 0.85 -4.37 -0.70
N TYR A 209 0.68 -4.40 0.62
CA TYR A 209 1.76 -4.67 1.57
C TYR A 209 1.60 -6.05 2.20
N SER A 210 2.70 -6.84 2.27
CA SER A 210 2.73 -8.16 2.90
C SER A 210 1.60 -9.05 2.34
N MET A 211 0.58 -9.42 3.14
CA MET A 211 -0.61 -10.12 2.67
C MET A 211 -1.43 -9.32 1.65
N GLY A 212 -1.41 -7.99 1.70
CA GLY A 212 -1.96 -7.16 0.62
C GLY A 212 -1.20 -7.32 -0.68
N GLY A 213 0.14 -7.45 -0.59
CA GLY A 213 1.02 -7.78 -1.72
C GLY A 213 0.76 -9.18 -2.28
N TYR A 214 0.49 -10.17 -1.41
CA TYR A 214 0.01 -11.49 -1.83
C TYR A 214 -1.25 -11.37 -2.71
N GLY A 215 -2.24 -10.61 -2.26
CA GLY A 215 -3.45 -10.36 -3.04
C GLY A 215 -3.16 -9.66 -4.37
N ALA A 216 -2.29 -8.63 -4.37
CA ALA A 216 -1.91 -7.88 -5.56
C ALA A 216 -1.23 -8.76 -6.62
N VAL A 217 -0.36 -9.70 -6.21
CA VAL A 217 0.29 -10.67 -7.10
C VAL A 217 -0.75 -11.59 -7.75
N ILE A 218 -1.74 -12.09 -6.98
CA ILE A 218 -2.82 -12.94 -7.52
C ILE A 218 -3.68 -12.15 -8.51
N VAL A 219 -4.10 -10.95 -8.18
CA VAL A 219 -4.89 -10.09 -9.08
C VAL A 219 -4.10 -9.72 -10.35
N ALA A 220 -2.78 -9.62 -10.27
CA ALA A 220 -1.92 -9.42 -11.44
C ALA A 220 -1.76 -10.68 -12.31
N GLY A 221 -2.20 -11.84 -11.83
CA GLY A 221 -2.22 -13.13 -12.56
C GLY A 221 -1.31 -14.22 -11.98
N GLY A 222 -0.66 -13.98 -10.83
CA GLY A 222 0.15 -15.01 -10.15
C GLY A 222 -0.73 -16.05 -9.47
N GLY A 223 -0.68 -17.30 -9.94
CA GLY A 223 -1.46 -18.40 -9.36
C GLY A 223 -0.69 -19.19 -8.31
N VAL A 224 -1.38 -19.64 -7.25
CA VAL A 224 -0.76 -20.44 -6.20
C VAL A 224 -0.47 -21.89 -6.66
N THR A 225 0.48 -22.56 -5.98
CA THR A 225 0.82 -23.97 -6.28
C THR A 225 -0.24 -24.93 -5.76
N GLN A 226 -0.31 -26.13 -6.35
CA GLN A 226 -1.15 -27.23 -5.84
C GLN A 226 -0.74 -27.60 -4.40
N ALA A 227 0.55 -27.64 -4.11
CA ALA A 227 1.07 -27.97 -2.77
C ALA A 227 0.57 -26.99 -1.71
N SER A 228 0.50 -25.70 -2.00
CA SER A 228 0.02 -24.68 -1.05
C SER A 228 -1.44 -24.87 -0.67
N THR A 229 -2.26 -25.42 -1.56
CA THR A 229 -3.67 -25.73 -1.28
C THR A 229 -3.84 -26.92 -0.31
N GLU A 230 -2.77 -27.67 -0.06
CA GLU A 230 -2.75 -28.89 0.76
C GLU A 230 -2.00 -28.72 2.09
N TYR A 231 -1.42 -27.58 2.38
CA TYR A 231 -0.73 -27.34 3.66
C TYR A 231 -1.66 -27.53 4.86
N SER A 232 -1.15 -28.09 5.96
CA SER A 232 -1.94 -28.38 7.17
C SER A 232 -2.58 -27.14 7.81
N TRP A 233 -1.99 -25.98 7.57
CA TRP A 233 -2.45 -24.67 8.04
C TRP A 233 -3.14 -23.83 6.95
N ARG A 234 -3.43 -24.43 5.80
CA ARG A 234 -4.10 -23.80 4.66
C ARG A 234 -5.53 -23.37 4.96
N ALA A 235 -6.15 -22.72 3.98
CA ALA A 235 -7.59 -22.52 3.98
C ALA A 235 -8.32 -23.88 3.94
N PRO A 236 -9.43 -24.04 4.71
CA PRO A 236 -10.09 -25.32 4.90
C PRO A 236 -10.77 -25.84 3.63
N ALA A 237 -11.01 -27.16 3.57
CA ALA A 237 -11.82 -27.86 2.56
C ALA A 237 -11.51 -27.44 1.10
N GLY A 238 -10.24 -27.23 0.78
CA GLY A 238 -9.83 -26.88 -0.58
C GLY A 238 -10.28 -25.51 -1.08
N THR A 239 -10.74 -24.61 -0.22
CA THR A 239 -11.22 -23.27 -0.62
C THR A 239 -10.14 -22.42 -1.28
N LEU A 240 -8.84 -22.69 -1.04
CA LEU A 240 -7.74 -22.01 -1.73
C LEU A 240 -7.56 -22.45 -3.20
N GLN A 241 -8.18 -23.54 -3.62
CA GLN A 241 -8.14 -24.04 -5.00
C GLN A 241 -8.60 -22.98 -6.02
N MET A 242 -9.42 -22.01 -5.58
CA MET A 242 -9.89 -20.93 -6.44
C MET A 242 -8.75 -20.03 -6.94
N HIS A 243 -7.58 -20.01 -6.29
CA HIS A 243 -6.39 -19.26 -6.66
C HIS A 243 -5.31 -20.13 -7.29
N LEU A 244 -5.59 -21.43 -7.52
CA LEU A 244 -4.64 -22.36 -8.12
C LEU A 244 -4.28 -21.92 -9.54
N ALA A 245 -2.96 -21.88 -9.84
CA ALA A 245 -2.45 -21.52 -11.14
C ALA A 245 -3.12 -22.31 -12.29
N GLY A 246 -3.61 -21.59 -13.28
CA GLY A 246 -4.27 -22.18 -14.46
C GLY A 246 -5.68 -22.71 -14.22
N SER A 247 -6.26 -22.57 -13.00
CA SER A 247 -7.67 -22.87 -12.78
C SER A 247 -8.58 -21.83 -13.43
N GLU A 248 -9.78 -22.24 -13.85
CA GLU A 248 -10.78 -21.33 -14.42
C GLU A 248 -11.14 -20.19 -13.45
N SER A 249 -11.26 -20.52 -12.15
CA SER A 249 -11.55 -19.53 -11.12
C SER A 249 -10.44 -18.51 -10.93
N HIS A 250 -9.17 -18.93 -11.02
CA HIS A 250 -8.03 -18.00 -10.96
C HIS A 250 -7.96 -17.11 -12.20
N GLU A 251 -8.09 -17.66 -13.40
CA GLU A 251 -8.08 -16.87 -14.65
C GLU A 251 -9.22 -15.82 -14.66
N ALA A 252 -10.36 -16.14 -14.05
CA ALA A 252 -11.49 -15.21 -13.93
C ALA A 252 -11.22 -14.02 -12.98
N LEU A 253 -10.18 -14.08 -12.13
CA LEU A 253 -9.78 -12.96 -11.28
C LEU A 253 -8.92 -11.92 -12.01
N ILE A 254 -8.43 -12.21 -13.21
CA ILE A 254 -7.57 -11.30 -13.97
C ILE A 254 -8.41 -10.21 -14.63
N ASP A 255 -8.69 -9.15 -13.89
CA ASP A 255 -9.54 -8.05 -14.35
C ASP A 255 -8.79 -7.12 -15.33
N PRO A 256 -9.35 -6.84 -16.52
CA PRO A 256 -8.71 -5.96 -17.51
C PRO A 256 -8.62 -4.49 -17.07
N ARG A 257 -9.41 -4.07 -16.09
CA ARG A 257 -9.36 -2.72 -15.51
C ARG A 257 -8.11 -2.51 -14.66
N VAL A 258 -7.56 -3.58 -14.06
CA VAL A 258 -6.27 -3.52 -13.35
C VAL A 258 -5.15 -3.44 -14.38
N LYS A 259 -4.42 -2.33 -14.41
CA LYS A 259 -3.35 -2.05 -15.39
C LYS A 259 -1.95 -2.33 -14.86
N ALA A 260 -1.71 -2.13 -13.57
CA ALA A 260 -0.42 -2.30 -12.93
C ALA A 260 -0.58 -2.58 -11.44
N ALA A 261 0.44 -3.19 -10.80
CA ALA A 261 0.41 -3.42 -9.38
C ALA A 261 1.76 -3.15 -8.70
N VAL A 262 1.70 -2.67 -7.46
CA VAL A 262 2.83 -2.50 -6.55
C VAL A 262 2.69 -3.51 -5.41
N ALA A 263 3.73 -4.31 -5.18
CA ALA A 263 3.77 -5.30 -4.11
C ALA A 263 4.95 -5.01 -3.17
N ILE A 264 4.64 -4.53 -1.96
CA ILE A 264 5.61 -4.18 -0.93
C ILE A 264 5.75 -5.37 0.02
N GLY A 265 6.93 -5.97 0.10
CA GLY A 265 7.20 -7.15 0.92
C GLY A 265 6.16 -8.27 0.71
N PRO A 266 5.76 -8.64 -0.51
CA PRO A 266 4.67 -9.59 -0.73
C PRO A 266 4.98 -10.95 -0.09
N TRP A 267 4.06 -11.41 0.75
CA TRP A 267 4.19 -12.68 1.45
C TRP A 267 3.86 -13.85 0.54
N GLY A 268 4.58 -14.97 0.65
CA GLY A 268 4.17 -16.26 0.11
C GLY A 268 5.24 -17.05 -0.66
N MET A 269 6.15 -16.41 -1.41
CA MET A 269 7.15 -17.12 -2.21
C MET A 269 8.11 -17.96 -1.35
N ASN A 270 8.60 -17.40 -0.26
CA ASN A 270 9.50 -18.09 0.68
C ASN A 270 8.84 -19.28 1.41
N THR A 271 7.53 -19.39 1.35
CA THR A 271 6.75 -20.50 1.93
C THR A 271 6.20 -21.48 0.89
N GLY A 272 6.58 -21.31 -0.38
CA GLY A 272 6.17 -22.21 -1.47
C GLY A 272 4.73 -22.01 -1.97
N PHE A 273 4.14 -20.83 -1.74
CA PHE A 273 2.82 -20.50 -2.30
C PHE A 273 2.87 -20.32 -3.80
N TRP A 274 4.00 -19.87 -4.33
CA TRP A 274 4.23 -19.73 -5.76
C TRP A 274 5.46 -20.50 -6.19
N ASP A 275 5.50 -20.83 -7.44
CA ASP A 275 6.63 -21.34 -8.19
C ASP A 275 6.79 -20.56 -9.50
N GLU A 276 7.80 -20.90 -10.30
CA GLU A 276 8.05 -20.25 -11.58
C GLU A 276 6.85 -20.38 -12.54
N ASP A 277 6.15 -21.51 -12.53
CA ASP A 277 5.03 -21.74 -13.44
C ASP A 277 3.80 -20.89 -13.03
N GLY A 278 3.49 -20.80 -11.77
CA GLY A 278 2.43 -19.93 -11.26
C GLY A 278 2.72 -18.46 -11.53
N MET A 279 3.99 -18.04 -11.41
CA MET A 279 4.39 -16.65 -11.64
C MET A 279 4.41 -16.24 -13.11
N LYS A 280 4.53 -17.15 -14.06
CA LYS A 280 4.33 -16.87 -15.50
C LYS A 280 2.94 -16.35 -15.82
N GLY A 281 1.97 -16.55 -14.93
CA GLY A 281 0.63 -15.99 -15.02
C GLY A 281 0.56 -14.48 -14.79
N VAL A 282 1.56 -13.86 -14.16
CA VAL A 282 1.60 -12.41 -13.92
C VAL A 282 1.74 -11.68 -15.26
N ARG A 283 0.70 -10.93 -15.63
CA ARG A 283 0.60 -10.26 -16.96
C ARG A 283 0.49 -8.74 -16.85
N LYS A 284 0.48 -8.21 -15.61
CA LYS A 284 0.40 -6.77 -15.37
C LYS A 284 1.79 -6.27 -14.96
N PRO A 285 2.22 -5.09 -15.43
CA PRO A 285 3.44 -4.46 -14.92
C PRO A 285 3.49 -4.45 -13.41
N MET A 286 4.65 -4.80 -12.84
CA MET A 286 4.84 -4.95 -11.41
C MET A 286 5.99 -4.08 -10.89
N LEU A 287 5.75 -3.39 -9.78
CA LEU A 287 6.81 -2.82 -8.94
C LEU A 287 6.85 -3.59 -7.61
N PHE A 288 7.88 -4.41 -7.44
CA PHE A 288 8.19 -5.04 -6.16
C PHE A 288 9.05 -4.10 -5.32
N ILE A 289 8.77 -4.01 -4.02
CA ILE A 289 9.54 -3.22 -3.06
C ILE A 289 9.88 -4.11 -1.87
N ALA A 290 11.14 -4.12 -1.43
CA ALA A 290 11.55 -4.93 -0.29
C ALA A 290 12.73 -4.33 0.48
N GLY A 291 12.83 -4.67 1.75
CA GLY A 291 14.07 -4.61 2.52
C GLY A 291 14.98 -5.80 2.19
N SER A 292 16.30 -5.60 2.11
CA SER A 292 17.22 -6.74 1.85
C SER A 292 17.30 -7.74 3.01
N ASP A 293 16.86 -7.34 4.19
CA ASP A 293 16.86 -8.13 5.42
C ASP A 293 15.41 -8.44 5.86
N ASP A 294 14.48 -8.52 4.89
CA ASP A 294 13.08 -8.88 5.15
C ASP A 294 13.00 -10.26 5.82
N ASP A 295 12.67 -10.26 7.10
CA ASP A 295 12.63 -11.42 7.99
C ASP A 295 11.28 -12.17 7.97
N ILE A 296 10.28 -11.65 7.28
CA ILE A 296 8.94 -12.24 7.16
C ILE A 296 8.71 -12.85 5.78
N SER A 297 8.79 -12.04 4.72
CA SER A 297 8.59 -12.50 3.34
C SER A 297 9.85 -13.07 2.72
N GLY A 298 11.01 -12.77 3.31
CA GLY A 298 12.32 -13.12 2.78
C GLY A 298 12.71 -12.26 1.57
N TYR A 299 13.99 -12.00 1.40
CA TYR A 299 14.46 -11.24 0.24
C TYR A 299 14.85 -12.16 -0.92
N GLU A 300 15.93 -12.95 -0.80
CA GLU A 300 16.47 -13.76 -1.91
C GLU A 300 15.49 -14.85 -2.38
N ASN A 301 14.92 -15.61 -1.45
CA ASN A 301 13.95 -16.67 -1.72
C ASN A 301 12.48 -16.22 -1.62
N GLY A 302 12.26 -14.93 -1.45
CA GLY A 302 10.97 -14.29 -1.32
C GLY A 302 10.73 -13.26 -2.43
N VAL A 303 10.83 -11.96 -2.09
CA VAL A 303 10.44 -10.87 -3.01
C VAL A 303 11.30 -10.84 -4.27
N LYS A 304 12.61 -11.06 -4.18
CA LYS A 304 13.49 -11.14 -5.34
C LYS A 304 13.16 -12.34 -6.23
N ALA A 305 12.84 -13.49 -5.63
CA ALA A 305 12.39 -14.66 -6.40
C ALA A 305 11.07 -14.41 -7.14
N LEU A 306 10.12 -13.65 -6.55
CA LEU A 306 8.91 -13.20 -7.24
C LEU A 306 9.25 -12.31 -8.44
N PHE A 307 10.14 -11.33 -8.26
CA PHE A 307 10.60 -10.47 -9.34
C PHE A 307 11.24 -11.29 -10.48
N GLU A 308 12.13 -12.23 -10.16
CA GLU A 308 12.79 -13.07 -11.15
C GLU A 308 11.80 -13.96 -11.92
N ALA A 309 10.81 -14.55 -11.23
CA ALA A 309 9.86 -15.48 -11.81
C ALA A 309 8.73 -14.80 -12.61
N SER A 310 8.49 -13.49 -12.45
CA SER A 310 7.42 -12.75 -13.16
C SER A 310 7.79 -12.42 -14.61
N VAL A 311 8.23 -13.40 -15.38
CA VAL A 311 8.85 -13.23 -16.71
C VAL A 311 7.92 -12.73 -17.82
N SER A 312 6.60 -12.74 -17.61
CA SER A 312 5.62 -12.42 -18.67
C SER A 312 5.27 -10.93 -18.72
N THR A 313 5.91 -10.07 -17.91
CA THR A 313 5.60 -8.65 -17.85
C THR A 313 6.83 -7.79 -17.53
N ASP A 314 6.72 -6.49 -17.78
CA ASP A 314 7.69 -5.52 -17.31
C ASP A 314 7.66 -5.49 -15.79
N ARG A 315 8.84 -5.52 -15.16
CA ARG A 315 8.93 -5.58 -13.72
C ARG A 315 10.13 -4.83 -13.16
N TYR A 316 9.94 -4.32 -11.97
CA TYR A 316 10.92 -3.54 -11.22
C TYR A 316 11.05 -4.11 -9.81
N LEU A 317 12.25 -4.06 -9.23
CA LEU A 317 12.53 -4.39 -7.84
C LEU A 317 13.30 -3.25 -7.18
N LEU A 318 12.61 -2.48 -6.37
CA LEU A 318 13.22 -1.48 -5.48
C LEU A 318 13.66 -2.17 -4.18
N THR A 319 14.95 -2.12 -3.88
CA THR A 319 15.50 -2.69 -2.66
C THR A 319 16.04 -1.61 -1.73
N PHE A 320 15.57 -1.62 -0.49
CA PHE A 320 16.13 -0.88 0.63
C PHE A 320 17.16 -1.77 1.33
N HIS A 321 18.46 -1.50 1.11
CA HIS A 321 19.51 -2.33 1.70
C HIS A 321 19.53 -2.21 3.21
N TYR A 322 19.61 -3.36 3.91
CA TYR A 322 19.56 -3.50 5.36
C TYR A 322 18.22 -3.14 6.03
N ALA A 323 17.17 -2.86 5.27
CA ALA A 323 15.82 -2.72 5.82
C ALA A 323 15.16 -4.08 6.05
N ASN A 324 14.26 -4.14 7.03
CA ASN A 324 13.45 -5.30 7.38
C ASN A 324 12.13 -5.34 6.58
N HIS A 325 11.16 -6.15 7.04
CA HIS A 325 9.84 -6.30 6.42
C HIS A 325 9.02 -5.00 6.36
N ASN A 326 9.23 -4.07 7.28
CA ASN A 326 8.50 -2.79 7.33
C ASN A 326 8.98 -1.76 6.28
N ALA A 327 9.93 -2.15 5.41
CA ALA A 327 10.45 -1.26 4.39
C ALA A 327 9.30 -0.58 3.62
N SER A 328 9.15 0.73 3.82
CA SER A 328 8.32 1.67 3.07
C SER A 328 6.80 1.46 3.06
N ALA A 329 6.24 0.59 3.88
CA ALA A 329 4.78 0.39 3.92
C ALA A 329 4.09 1.14 5.07
N PRO A 330 4.49 1.01 6.34
CA PRO A 330 3.78 1.65 7.43
C PRO A 330 3.93 3.18 7.41
N MET A 331 2.90 3.88 7.87
CA MET A 331 3.02 5.28 8.28
C MET A 331 4.06 5.44 9.39
N SER A 332 4.51 6.67 9.64
CA SER A 332 5.36 6.98 10.80
C SER A 332 4.71 6.50 12.10
N ALA A 333 5.52 5.91 12.98
CA ALA A 333 5.05 5.38 14.26
C ALA A 333 4.35 6.47 15.09
N PRO A 334 3.05 6.31 15.39
CA PRO A 334 2.36 7.22 16.31
C PRO A 334 3.04 7.23 17.68
N ALA A 335 3.01 8.38 18.37
CA ALA A 335 3.69 8.57 19.65
C ALA A 335 3.25 7.56 20.71
N GLU A 336 1.98 7.18 20.71
CA GLU A 336 1.38 6.22 21.62
C GLU A 336 1.92 4.79 21.42
N SER A 337 2.38 4.47 20.20
CA SER A 337 2.97 3.17 19.88
C SER A 337 4.32 2.91 20.59
N TRP A 338 4.96 3.94 21.14
CA TRP A 338 6.23 3.85 21.83
C TRP A 338 6.14 3.22 23.23
N GLN A 339 4.93 3.03 23.75
CA GLN A 339 4.70 2.41 25.03
C GLN A 339 4.46 0.91 24.88
N PRO A 340 4.94 0.07 25.82
CA PRO A 340 4.57 -1.34 25.85
C PRO A 340 3.06 -1.52 25.94
N SER A 341 2.54 -2.57 25.34
CA SER A 341 1.13 -2.96 25.44
C SER A 341 1.02 -4.35 26.06
N GLU A 342 0.07 -4.55 26.98
CA GLU A 342 -0.21 -5.86 27.58
C GLU A 342 -0.77 -6.90 26.58
N HIS A 343 -1.15 -6.45 25.38
CA HIS A 343 -1.74 -7.25 24.34
C HIS A 343 -0.72 -7.78 23.32
N LEU A 344 0.56 -7.38 23.44
CA LEU A 344 1.65 -7.77 22.56
C LEU A 344 2.88 -8.19 23.39
N ASP A 345 3.66 -9.11 22.87
CA ASP A 345 4.96 -9.52 23.39
C ASP A 345 6.13 -8.67 22.88
N PHE A 346 5.82 -7.61 22.11
CA PHE A 346 6.76 -6.61 21.59
C PHE A 346 6.15 -5.20 21.70
N ILE A 347 6.96 -4.16 21.59
CA ILE A 347 6.49 -2.77 21.62
C ILE A 347 5.76 -2.47 20.30
N PRO A 348 4.53 -1.91 20.33
CA PRO A 348 3.79 -1.60 19.09
C PRO A 348 4.57 -0.79 18.05
N PHE A 349 5.56 0.01 18.50
CA PHE A 349 6.49 0.77 17.67
C PHE A 349 7.19 -0.08 16.61
N ASP A 350 7.57 -1.32 16.95
CA ASP A 350 8.32 -2.22 16.06
C ASP A 350 7.53 -2.55 14.78
N HIS A 351 6.20 -2.43 14.83
CA HIS A 351 5.34 -2.63 13.66
C HIS A 351 5.41 -1.48 12.63
N TYR A 352 5.87 -0.30 13.05
CA TYR A 352 5.91 0.92 12.22
C TYR A 352 7.32 1.36 11.87
N ALA A 353 8.33 0.72 12.41
CA ALA A 353 9.71 1.15 12.34
C ALA A 353 10.60 0.14 11.63
N ASP A 354 11.75 0.62 11.21
CA ASP A 354 12.87 -0.17 10.73
C ASP A 354 14.11 0.12 11.59
N ALA A 355 14.96 -0.89 11.79
CA ALA A 355 16.13 -0.76 12.66
C ALA A 355 17.23 0.13 12.08
N VAL A 356 17.29 0.31 10.76
CA VAL A 356 18.34 1.04 10.03
C VAL A 356 17.81 2.29 9.36
N TRP A 357 16.57 2.24 8.87
CA TRP A 357 16.00 3.28 8.05
C TRP A 357 14.99 4.13 8.82
N ASP A 358 15.04 5.44 8.57
CA ASP A 358 13.97 6.36 8.98
C ASP A 358 12.70 6.11 8.18
N THR A 359 11.56 5.91 8.85
CA THR A 359 10.29 5.56 8.21
C THR A 359 9.82 6.66 7.25
N VAL A 360 9.92 7.95 7.62
CA VAL A 360 9.52 9.06 6.74
C VAL A 360 10.36 9.06 5.47
N ARG A 361 11.67 8.80 5.60
CA ARG A 361 12.56 8.72 4.44
C ARG A 361 12.17 7.58 3.50
N MET A 362 11.90 6.37 4.04
CA MET A 362 11.43 5.25 3.22
C MET A 362 10.12 5.58 2.52
N ASN A 363 9.18 6.17 3.24
CA ASN A 363 7.88 6.56 2.70
C ASN A 363 8.02 7.57 1.55
N ASN A 364 8.88 8.57 1.69
CA ASN A 364 9.13 9.55 0.63
C ASN A 364 9.78 8.91 -0.61
N ILE A 365 10.71 7.98 -0.43
CA ILE A 365 11.30 7.22 -1.55
C ILE A 365 10.21 6.39 -2.24
N THR A 366 9.34 5.75 -1.49
CA THR A 366 8.24 4.95 -2.05
C THR A 366 7.21 5.81 -2.78
N GLN A 367 6.87 6.98 -2.23
CA GLN A 367 6.01 7.97 -2.92
C GLN A 367 6.58 8.39 -4.27
N TYR A 368 7.90 8.57 -4.37
CA TYR A 368 8.57 8.86 -5.63
C TYR A 368 8.40 7.71 -6.63
N PHE A 369 8.75 6.48 -6.27
CA PHE A 369 8.69 5.35 -7.20
C PHE A 369 7.27 4.98 -7.60
N ILE A 370 6.31 5.02 -6.67
CA ILE A 370 4.89 4.75 -6.97
C ILE A 370 4.32 5.84 -7.89
N THR A 371 4.70 7.11 -7.69
CA THR A 371 4.29 8.21 -8.57
C THR A 371 4.81 8.01 -9.98
N ALA A 372 6.10 7.68 -10.15
CA ALA A 372 6.69 7.39 -11.44
C ALA A 372 6.02 6.19 -12.13
N PHE A 373 5.84 5.10 -11.39
CA PHE A 373 5.29 3.85 -11.90
C PHE A 373 3.84 3.99 -12.36
N PHE A 374 2.95 4.51 -11.53
CA PHE A 374 1.56 4.70 -11.94
C PHE A 374 1.37 5.88 -12.90
N GLY A 375 2.25 6.87 -12.89
CA GLY A 375 2.29 7.89 -13.94
C GLY A 375 2.48 7.25 -15.31
N GLN A 376 3.45 6.36 -15.44
CA GLN A 376 3.72 5.64 -16.68
C GLN A 376 2.58 4.69 -17.08
N TYR A 377 2.14 3.80 -16.16
CA TYR A 377 1.27 2.68 -16.53
C TYR A 377 -0.23 2.97 -16.45
N LEU A 378 -0.66 4.00 -15.71
CA LEU A 378 -2.08 4.39 -15.62
C LEU A 378 -2.39 5.68 -16.35
N LYS A 379 -1.45 6.65 -16.36
CA LYS A 379 -1.67 7.96 -17.02
C LYS A 379 -1.02 8.03 -18.40
N GLY A 380 -0.19 7.05 -18.77
CA GLY A 380 0.56 7.07 -20.04
C GLY A 380 1.58 8.21 -20.12
N ASP A 381 2.11 8.63 -18.96
CA ASP A 381 3.09 9.72 -18.86
C ASP A 381 4.50 9.18 -19.02
N ASP A 382 5.02 9.25 -20.25
CA ASP A 382 6.36 8.77 -20.60
C ASP A 382 7.46 9.57 -19.87
N GLU A 383 7.23 10.83 -19.52
CA GLU A 383 8.20 11.62 -18.76
C GLU A 383 8.37 11.04 -17.34
N LEU A 384 7.26 10.70 -16.68
CA LEU A 384 7.31 10.02 -15.38
C LEU A 384 8.00 8.65 -15.49
N GLY A 385 7.86 7.95 -16.61
CA GLY A 385 8.60 6.71 -16.89
C GLY A 385 10.12 6.87 -16.85
N THR A 386 10.65 8.03 -17.23
CA THR A 386 12.12 8.29 -17.19
C THR A 386 12.70 8.28 -15.78
N TYR A 387 11.89 8.46 -14.74
CA TYR A 387 12.30 8.36 -13.34
C TYR A 387 12.52 6.90 -12.87
N LEU A 388 12.16 5.93 -13.70
CA LEU A 388 12.42 4.50 -13.50
C LEU A 388 13.62 3.98 -14.32
N ASP A 389 14.18 4.79 -15.20
CA ASP A 389 15.37 4.46 -16.00
C ASP A 389 16.65 4.91 -15.27
N LEU A 390 17.02 4.14 -14.24
CA LEU A 390 18.08 4.49 -13.32
C LEU A 390 19.23 3.47 -13.39
N VAL A 391 20.44 3.89 -13.01
CA VAL A 391 21.55 2.96 -12.74
C VAL A 391 21.13 2.02 -11.62
N GLU A 392 21.27 0.71 -11.82
CA GLU A 392 20.72 -0.31 -10.92
C GLU A 392 21.11 -0.10 -9.45
N HIS A 393 22.39 0.10 -9.17
CA HIS A 393 22.85 0.39 -7.81
C HIS A 393 23.15 1.87 -7.64
N SER A 394 22.43 2.54 -6.75
CA SER A 394 22.61 3.98 -6.49
C SER A 394 24.05 4.36 -6.06
N ARG A 395 24.82 3.41 -5.49
CA ARG A 395 26.22 3.60 -5.10
C ARG A 395 27.14 3.75 -6.32
N ASP A 396 26.76 3.22 -7.49
CA ASP A 396 27.54 3.26 -8.73
C ASP A 396 27.16 4.50 -9.59
N ALA A 397 26.11 5.21 -9.18
CA ALA A 397 25.67 6.43 -9.83
C ALA A 397 26.55 7.62 -9.50
N LEU A 398 26.92 8.40 -10.50
CA LEU A 398 27.81 9.54 -10.39
C LEU A 398 27.02 10.87 -10.44
N HIS A 399 27.12 11.66 -9.37
CA HIS A 399 26.61 13.02 -9.33
C HIS A 399 27.71 13.99 -9.79
N ALA A 400 27.70 14.35 -11.06
CA ALA A 400 28.68 15.23 -11.69
C ALA A 400 27.98 16.43 -12.35
N LEU A 401 28.15 17.62 -11.78
CA LEU A 401 27.59 18.87 -12.29
C LEU A 401 28.71 19.88 -12.58
N GLU A 402 28.46 20.77 -13.52
CA GLU A 402 29.25 22.00 -13.72
C GLU A 402 28.99 23.00 -12.58
N GLU A 403 29.75 24.10 -12.52
CA GLU A 403 29.58 25.13 -11.49
C GLU A 403 28.21 25.83 -11.53
N ASP A 404 27.57 25.86 -12.69
CA ASP A 404 26.23 26.43 -12.90
C ASP A 404 25.10 25.45 -12.64
N GLY A 405 25.41 24.20 -12.22
CA GLY A 405 24.45 23.14 -11.94
C GLY A 405 24.07 22.30 -13.15
N THR A 406 24.62 22.54 -14.34
CA THR A 406 24.37 21.76 -15.55
C THR A 406 24.98 20.36 -15.42
N PRO A 407 24.26 19.25 -15.77
CA PRO A 407 24.82 17.92 -15.75
C PRO A 407 26.01 17.76 -16.72
N LYS A 408 27.12 17.19 -16.22
CA LYS A 408 28.24 16.78 -17.07
C LYS A 408 27.88 15.53 -17.87
N PRO A 409 28.60 15.21 -18.98
CA PRO A 409 28.31 14.03 -19.79
C PRO A 409 28.32 12.70 -19.01
N GLU A 410 29.14 12.60 -17.97
CA GLU A 410 29.24 11.42 -17.10
C GLU A 410 28.20 11.39 -15.98
N HIS A 411 27.37 12.44 -15.83
CA HIS A 411 26.32 12.47 -14.82
C HIS A 411 25.26 11.41 -15.11
N ASN A 412 25.09 10.46 -14.18
CA ASN A 412 24.06 9.41 -14.23
C ASN A 412 23.45 9.17 -12.85
N TYR A 413 23.49 10.16 -11.96
CA TYR A 413 22.88 10.06 -10.65
C TYR A 413 21.36 9.89 -10.79
N TRP A 414 20.74 9.22 -9.85
CA TRP A 414 19.31 8.93 -9.87
C TRP A 414 18.50 10.22 -10.06
N LYS A 415 17.74 10.28 -11.14
CA LYS A 415 16.91 11.46 -11.51
C LYS A 415 16.01 11.85 -10.35
N GLY A 416 15.90 13.14 -10.04
CA GLY A 416 15.07 13.68 -8.98
C GLY A 416 15.55 13.43 -7.54
N PHE A 417 16.69 12.73 -7.33
CA PHE A 417 17.27 12.58 -6.00
C PHE A 417 18.31 13.67 -5.75
N PRO A 418 18.22 14.44 -4.64
CA PRO A 418 19.29 15.31 -4.20
C PRO A 418 20.62 14.56 -4.01
N ALA A 419 21.73 15.24 -4.19
CA ALA A 419 23.06 14.63 -4.04
C ALA A 419 23.19 13.83 -2.73
N ARG A 420 23.69 12.60 -2.80
CA ARG A 420 23.92 11.66 -1.68
C ARG A 420 22.66 11.01 -1.10
N THR A 421 21.44 11.35 -1.53
CA THR A 421 20.22 10.88 -0.88
C THR A 421 19.71 9.53 -1.41
N ALA A 422 20.17 9.06 -2.57
CA ALA A 422 19.81 7.74 -3.09
C ALA A 422 20.59 6.56 -2.44
N LYS A 423 21.52 6.84 -1.50
CA LYS A 423 22.36 5.79 -0.89
C LYS A 423 21.55 4.73 -0.17
N GLY A 424 21.98 3.48 -0.33
CA GLY A 424 21.33 2.32 0.30
C GLY A 424 20.18 1.76 -0.54
N LEU A 425 20.07 2.17 -1.80
CA LEU A 425 19.00 1.71 -2.71
C LEU A 425 19.58 1.00 -3.93
N SER A 426 18.80 0.05 -4.46
CA SER A 426 18.95 -0.44 -5.83
C SER A 426 17.58 -0.58 -6.50
N LEU A 427 17.56 -0.41 -7.82
CA LEU A 427 16.39 -0.62 -8.66
C LEU A 427 16.77 -1.58 -9.80
N SER A 428 16.41 -2.83 -9.69
CA SER A 428 16.54 -3.79 -10.80
C SER A 428 15.31 -3.68 -11.70
N ARG A 429 15.53 -3.80 -13.01
CA ARG A 429 14.46 -3.76 -14.03
C ARG A 429 14.65 -4.89 -15.02
N LYS A 430 13.55 -5.54 -15.40
CA LYS A 430 13.49 -6.52 -16.48
C LYS A 430 12.24 -6.31 -17.33
N GLY A 431 12.38 -6.50 -18.64
CA GLY A 431 11.27 -6.49 -19.56
C GLY A 431 10.56 -7.84 -19.65
N ALA A 432 9.41 -7.87 -20.31
CA ALA A 432 8.74 -9.12 -20.62
C ALA A 432 9.63 -10.03 -21.47
N GLY A 433 9.78 -11.29 -21.07
CA GLY A 433 10.60 -12.30 -21.75
C GLY A 433 12.07 -12.38 -21.27
N GLU A 434 12.48 -11.55 -20.31
CA GLU A 434 13.83 -11.57 -19.71
C GLU A 434 13.91 -12.37 -18.41
#